data_9d6fa173b7ed3e2ff60da2ef46004faa
#
_entry.id   9d6fa173b7ed3e2ff60da2ef46004faa
#
_cell.length_a   1.000
_cell.length_b   1.000
_cell.length_c   1.000
_cell.angle_alpha   90.00
_cell.angle_beta   90.00
_cell.angle_gamma   90.00
#
_symmetry.space_group_name_H-M   'P 1'
#
loop_
_entity.id
_entity.type
_entity.pdbx_description
1 polymer ?
#
loop_
_entity_poly.entity_id
_entity_poly.type
_entity_poly.pdbx_seq_one_letter_code
_entity_poly.pdbx_strand_id
1 'polypeptide(L)'
;DVKEKYMGPLIKTQMTRCIHCTRCVRFATEVAGVPEIGAIGRGENMQITTYLEKSMESELSANVIDLCPVGALTSKPYAFEARPWELKKTESVDVMDAVGSNIRVDTYNWEVKRILPRLNNDINEEWISDKTRYSCDGLLKQRLDVPYIKKENKLQKSNWDEALDLLIKKIKEVQPNEIAGHIGDMINMENALGFKKLFNLIKSNNLEFREKKFYINSSEKINYIFNSSINGIEQSDLILLIGTNPRHEASMLNARIRKAFVQNKVPIFSIGDPGDLTYDYKIISDKTDEIKKIVNNESELSNKILSAKNPIIIIGESVLELESGKYIFLIELFKKAPPPIDITELYLFNSAKVISFSIFLK
;
A
#
# COMPACT_ATOMS: atom_id res chain seq x y z
N ASP A 1 -26.86 -3.51 32.38
CA ASP A 1 -26.51 -2.66 31.24
C ASP A 1 -25.02 -2.76 30.92
N VAL A 2 -24.70 -3.26 29.74
CA VAL A 2 -23.32 -3.29 29.26
C VAL A 2 -22.99 -1.92 28.68
N LYS A 3 -21.98 -1.26 29.24
CA LYS A 3 -21.57 0.06 28.80
C LYS A 3 -20.86 -0.03 27.43
N GLU A 4 -21.12 0.95 26.57
CA GLU A 4 -20.39 1.12 25.33
C GLU A 4 -18.90 1.36 25.61
N LYS A 5 -18.04 0.91 24.68
CA LYS A 5 -16.59 1.03 24.78
C LYS A 5 -16.05 1.97 23.71
N TYR A 6 -15.06 2.75 24.06
CA TYR A 6 -14.34 3.53 23.08
C TYR A 6 -13.32 2.64 22.36
N MET A 7 -13.37 2.60 21.04
CA MET A 7 -12.46 1.82 20.18
C MET A 7 -11.85 2.66 19.05
N GLY A 8 -11.85 3.97 19.23
CA GLY A 8 -11.26 4.89 18.25
C GLY A 8 -12.28 5.60 17.36
N PRO A 9 -11.80 6.34 16.34
CA PRO A 9 -12.65 7.15 15.47
C PRO A 9 -13.43 6.34 14.43
N LEU A 10 -12.97 5.12 14.08
CA LEU A 10 -13.51 4.32 12.99
C LEU A 10 -14.60 3.36 13.41
N ILE A 11 -14.55 2.87 14.66
CA ILE A 11 -15.41 1.80 15.16
C ILE A 11 -16.43 2.36 16.14
N LYS A 12 -17.70 2.11 15.85
CA LYS A 12 -18.81 2.36 16.75
C LYS A 12 -19.18 1.07 17.46
N THR A 13 -19.37 1.13 18.77
CA THR A 13 -19.74 -0.04 19.59
C THR A 13 -21.22 -0.05 19.92
N GLN A 14 -21.76 -1.25 20.04
CA GLN A 14 -23.07 -1.55 20.61
C GLN A 14 -22.95 -2.86 21.40
N MET A 15 -22.30 -2.76 22.57
CA MET A 15 -21.82 -3.94 23.29
C MET A 15 -22.90 -4.83 23.85
N THR A 16 -24.12 -4.34 24.00
CA THR A 16 -25.30 -5.15 24.33
C THR A 16 -25.62 -6.25 23.31
N ARG A 17 -25.12 -6.10 22.06
CA ARG A 17 -25.23 -7.11 20.99
C ARG A 17 -24.11 -8.14 20.98
N CYS A 18 -23.07 -7.94 21.79
CA CYS A 18 -21.89 -8.78 21.75
C CYS A 18 -22.19 -10.19 22.26
N ILE A 19 -21.86 -11.22 21.49
CA ILE A 19 -22.01 -12.64 21.85
C ILE A 19 -20.69 -13.28 22.31
N HIS A 20 -19.69 -12.47 22.60
CA HIS A 20 -18.38 -12.89 23.09
C HIS A 20 -17.68 -13.96 22.22
N CYS A 21 -17.91 -13.94 20.90
CA CYS A 21 -17.33 -14.91 19.96
C CYS A 21 -15.82 -14.76 19.75
N THR A 22 -15.21 -13.69 20.28
CA THR A 22 -13.77 -13.39 20.27
C THR A 22 -13.12 -13.24 18.88
N ARG A 23 -13.88 -13.21 17.78
CA ARG A 23 -13.33 -13.07 16.42
C ARG A 23 -12.51 -11.78 16.26
N CYS A 24 -12.98 -10.66 16.82
CA CYS A 24 -12.27 -9.39 16.80
C CYS A 24 -10.94 -9.46 17.58
N VAL A 25 -10.92 -10.12 18.73
CA VAL A 25 -9.70 -10.32 19.53
C VAL A 25 -8.70 -11.19 18.78
N ARG A 26 -9.16 -12.31 18.23
CA ARG A 26 -8.31 -13.22 17.44
C ARG A 26 -7.75 -12.55 16.18
N PHE A 27 -8.56 -11.78 15.48
CA PHE A 27 -8.08 -11.01 14.34
C PHE A 27 -6.95 -10.05 14.73
N ALA A 28 -7.17 -9.26 15.79
CA ALA A 28 -6.16 -8.30 16.25
C ALA A 28 -4.85 -8.97 16.64
N THR A 29 -4.89 -10.12 17.31
CA THR A 29 -3.69 -10.83 17.76
C THR A 29 -3.05 -11.71 16.69
N GLU A 30 -3.84 -12.47 15.92
CA GLU A 30 -3.33 -13.48 15.00
C GLU A 30 -3.01 -12.87 13.62
N VAL A 31 -3.91 -12.06 13.06
CA VAL A 31 -3.78 -11.49 11.71
C VAL A 31 -3.07 -10.14 11.74
N ALA A 32 -3.62 -9.16 12.44
CA ALA A 32 -3.02 -7.82 12.51
C ALA A 32 -1.73 -7.79 13.34
N GLY A 33 -1.61 -8.66 14.36
CA GLY A 33 -0.44 -8.72 15.24
C GLY A 33 -0.34 -7.58 16.25
N VAL A 34 -1.44 -6.85 16.45
CA VAL A 34 -1.53 -5.72 17.38
C VAL A 34 -2.64 -6.03 18.39
N PRO A 35 -2.31 -6.47 19.61
CA PRO A 35 -3.29 -6.93 20.62
C PRO A 35 -3.96 -5.74 21.34
N GLU A 36 -4.62 -4.85 20.59
CA GLU A 36 -5.28 -3.65 21.13
C GLU A 36 -6.64 -3.94 21.75
N ILE A 37 -7.28 -5.01 21.31
CA ILE A 37 -8.60 -5.45 21.83
C ILE A 37 -8.44 -6.81 22.51
N GLY A 38 -9.08 -6.95 23.65
CA GLY A 38 -8.99 -8.17 24.45
C GLY A 38 -10.31 -8.51 25.13
N ALA A 39 -10.32 -9.63 25.82
CA ALA A 39 -11.42 -10.09 26.65
C ALA A 39 -11.01 -10.02 28.12
N ILE A 40 -11.81 -9.37 28.95
CA ILE A 40 -11.62 -9.31 30.39
C ILE A 40 -12.79 -10.02 31.10
N GLY A 41 -12.52 -10.59 32.28
CA GLY A 41 -13.52 -11.38 33.00
C GLY A 41 -13.76 -12.77 32.40
N ARG A 42 -14.76 -13.47 32.94
CA ARG A 42 -15.17 -14.80 32.46
C ARG A 42 -16.65 -15.02 32.67
N GLY A 43 -17.24 -15.96 31.94
CA GLY A 43 -18.66 -16.30 32.02
C GLY A 43 -19.53 -15.08 31.68
N GLU A 44 -20.58 -14.86 32.47
CA GLU A 44 -21.52 -13.76 32.27
C GLU A 44 -20.88 -12.36 32.37
N ASN A 45 -19.76 -12.23 33.12
CA ASN A 45 -19.06 -10.99 33.32
C ASN A 45 -17.95 -10.76 32.29
N MET A 46 -17.85 -11.59 31.28
CA MET A 46 -16.87 -11.40 30.19
C MET A 46 -17.19 -10.15 29.37
N GLN A 47 -16.21 -9.32 29.12
CA GLN A 47 -16.34 -8.10 28.31
C GLN A 47 -15.24 -8.02 27.28
N ILE A 48 -15.60 -7.64 26.07
CA ILE A 48 -14.65 -7.30 24.99
C ILE A 48 -14.39 -5.80 25.09
N THR A 49 -13.13 -5.42 25.22
CA THR A 49 -12.72 -4.01 25.39
C THR A 49 -11.30 -3.79 24.91
N THR A 50 -10.93 -2.54 24.68
CA THR A 50 -9.54 -2.12 24.49
C THR A 50 -8.89 -1.87 25.86
N TYR A 51 -7.57 -1.93 25.91
CA TYR A 51 -6.82 -1.62 27.13
C TYR A 51 -6.94 -0.12 27.46
N LEU A 52 -7.44 0.18 28.66
CA LEU A 52 -7.65 1.56 29.15
C LEU A 52 -8.38 2.48 28.16
N GLU A 53 -9.35 1.94 27.41
CA GLU A 53 -10.12 2.68 26.40
C GLU A 53 -9.25 3.38 25.34
N LYS A 54 -8.06 2.84 25.05
CA LYS A 54 -7.25 3.29 23.91
C LYS A 54 -7.98 3.04 22.60
N SER A 55 -7.76 3.92 21.63
CA SER A 55 -8.20 3.66 20.25
C SER A 55 -7.46 2.46 19.69
N MET A 56 -8.11 1.74 18.78
CA MET A 56 -7.42 0.80 17.92
C MET A 56 -6.68 1.60 16.83
N GLU A 57 -5.36 1.43 16.78
CA GLU A 57 -4.46 2.20 15.91
C GLU A 57 -3.88 1.34 14.77
N SER A 58 -4.17 0.04 14.78
CA SER A 58 -3.74 -0.85 13.70
C SER A 58 -4.33 -0.38 12.36
N GLU A 59 -3.50 -0.37 11.34
CA GLU A 59 -3.85 -0.07 9.94
C GLU A 59 -4.88 -1.04 9.34
N LEU A 60 -5.22 -2.11 10.06
CA LEU A 60 -6.21 -3.13 9.69
C LEU A 60 -7.41 -3.13 10.65
N SER A 61 -7.51 -2.16 11.55
CA SER A 61 -8.45 -2.16 12.67
C SER A 61 -9.91 -2.34 12.26
N ALA A 62 -10.34 -1.72 11.17
CA ALA A 62 -11.73 -1.74 10.73
C ALA A 62 -12.21 -3.10 10.18
N ASN A 63 -11.32 -4.07 9.93
CA ASN A 63 -11.74 -5.42 9.55
C ASN A 63 -12.54 -6.13 10.66
N VAL A 64 -12.39 -5.73 11.92
CA VAL A 64 -13.22 -6.28 13.01
C VAL A 64 -14.71 -5.98 12.83
N ILE A 65 -15.04 -4.94 12.05
CA ILE A 65 -16.42 -4.58 11.73
C ILE A 65 -17.07 -5.66 10.87
N ASP A 66 -16.35 -6.13 9.84
CA ASP A 66 -16.84 -7.17 8.93
C ASP A 66 -16.89 -8.54 9.62
N LEU A 67 -15.98 -8.78 10.55
CA LEU A 67 -15.93 -10.01 11.35
C LEU A 67 -17.02 -10.10 12.41
N CYS A 68 -17.58 -8.97 12.83
CA CYS A 68 -18.58 -8.96 13.89
C CYS A 68 -19.96 -9.43 13.37
N PRO A 69 -20.44 -10.65 13.73
CA PRO A 69 -21.62 -11.23 13.11
C PRO A 69 -22.92 -10.59 13.60
N VAL A 70 -22.88 -9.84 14.70
CA VAL A 70 -24.07 -9.32 15.38
C VAL A 70 -24.17 -7.79 15.35
N GLY A 71 -23.22 -7.10 14.69
CA GLY A 71 -23.20 -5.65 14.64
C GLY A 71 -22.95 -4.98 15.99
N ALA A 72 -22.24 -5.67 16.90
CA ALA A 72 -21.71 -5.05 18.11
C ALA A 72 -20.61 -4.06 17.79
N LEU A 73 -19.86 -4.29 16.70
CA LEU A 73 -18.88 -3.39 16.12
C LEU A 73 -19.37 -2.98 14.73
N THR A 74 -19.46 -1.69 14.47
CA THR A 74 -19.93 -1.14 13.20
C THR A 74 -19.05 0.02 12.76
N SER A 75 -19.06 0.32 11.46
CA SER A 75 -18.33 1.46 10.93
C SER A 75 -18.97 2.77 11.41
N LYS A 76 -18.22 3.57 12.16
CA LYS A 76 -18.71 4.84 12.68
C LYS A 76 -19.06 5.85 11.57
N PRO A 77 -18.26 5.99 10.50
CA PRO A 77 -18.60 6.88 9.39
C PRO A 77 -19.84 6.44 8.59
N TYR A 78 -20.10 5.13 8.52
CA TYR A 78 -21.21 4.60 7.72
C TYR A 78 -22.48 4.31 8.54
N ALA A 79 -22.39 4.23 9.87
CA ALA A 79 -23.52 3.83 10.70
C ALA A 79 -24.75 4.72 10.46
N PHE A 80 -25.87 4.10 10.03
CA PHE A 80 -27.17 4.73 9.73
C PHE A 80 -27.24 5.57 8.45
N GLU A 81 -26.24 5.51 7.56
CA GLU A 81 -26.21 6.27 6.29
C GLU A 81 -27.12 5.66 5.21
N ALA A 82 -27.17 4.34 5.10
CA ALA A 82 -28.00 3.64 4.12
C ALA A 82 -28.31 2.20 4.54
N ARG A 83 -29.36 1.62 3.95
CA ARG A 83 -29.70 0.21 4.13
C ARG A 83 -28.99 -0.66 3.08
N PRO A 84 -28.62 -1.91 3.41
CA PRO A 84 -27.88 -2.77 2.47
C PRO A 84 -28.60 -3.04 1.13
N TRP A 85 -29.91 -3.01 1.10
CA TRP A 85 -30.71 -3.23 -0.10
C TRP A 85 -30.85 -1.99 -1.00
N GLU A 86 -30.56 -0.79 -0.47
CA GLU A 86 -30.58 0.47 -1.22
C GLU A 86 -29.25 0.67 -2.00
N LEU A 87 -28.22 -0.08 -1.64
CA LEU A 87 -26.89 0.10 -2.16
C LEU A 87 -26.69 -0.60 -3.52
N LYS A 88 -26.18 0.13 -4.50
CA LYS A 88 -25.62 -0.44 -5.70
C LYS A 88 -24.20 -0.94 -5.42
N LYS A 89 -23.94 -2.21 -5.66
CA LYS A 89 -22.68 -2.90 -5.41
C LYS A 89 -21.88 -2.98 -6.70
N THR A 90 -20.64 -2.52 -6.69
CA THR A 90 -19.74 -2.58 -7.84
C THR A 90 -18.41 -3.18 -7.37
N GLU A 91 -17.95 -4.22 -8.06
CA GLU A 91 -16.65 -4.83 -7.82
C GLU A 91 -15.56 -3.97 -8.44
N SER A 92 -14.46 -3.82 -7.74
CA SER A 92 -13.33 -3.00 -8.16
C SER A 92 -12.02 -3.51 -7.54
N VAL A 93 -10.95 -2.79 -7.83
CA VAL A 93 -9.61 -3.01 -7.29
C VAL A 93 -9.16 -1.73 -6.61
N ASP A 94 -8.51 -1.84 -5.47
CA ASP A 94 -7.94 -0.70 -4.75
C ASP A 94 -6.75 -0.13 -5.51
N VAL A 95 -6.69 1.21 -5.56
CA VAL A 95 -5.60 1.96 -6.17
C VAL A 95 -4.76 2.71 -5.13
N MET A 96 -5.08 2.57 -3.84
CA MET A 96 -4.43 3.29 -2.74
C MET A 96 -3.18 2.58 -2.24
N ASP A 97 -2.98 1.34 -2.61
CA ASP A 97 -1.76 0.58 -2.37
C ASP A 97 -1.30 -0.17 -3.63
N ALA A 98 -0.03 -0.61 -3.64
CA ALA A 98 0.55 -1.32 -4.78
C ALA A 98 0.13 -2.81 -4.86
N VAL A 99 -0.58 -3.31 -3.87
CA VAL A 99 -1.01 -4.71 -3.79
C VAL A 99 -2.22 -4.97 -4.69
N GLY A 100 -3.05 -3.95 -4.90
CA GLY A 100 -4.26 -4.08 -5.71
C GLY A 100 -5.32 -4.92 -5.02
N SER A 101 -5.60 -4.64 -3.75
CA SER A 101 -6.61 -5.35 -2.97
C SER A 101 -7.96 -5.35 -3.67
N ASN A 102 -8.62 -6.50 -3.70
CA ASN A 102 -9.92 -6.66 -4.30
C ASN A 102 -11.00 -6.08 -3.39
N ILE A 103 -11.81 -5.17 -3.91
CA ILE A 103 -12.79 -4.41 -3.14
C ILE A 103 -14.18 -4.46 -3.79
N ARG A 104 -15.17 -4.17 -2.97
CA ARG A 104 -16.52 -3.88 -3.40
C ARG A 104 -16.88 -2.46 -2.96
N VAL A 105 -17.25 -1.65 -3.91
CA VAL A 105 -17.69 -0.27 -3.70
C VAL A 105 -19.21 -0.24 -3.65
N ASP A 106 -19.76 0.18 -2.54
CA ASP A 106 -21.20 0.31 -2.31
C ASP A 106 -21.59 1.79 -2.43
N THR A 107 -22.45 2.10 -3.41
CA THR A 107 -22.90 3.47 -3.71
C THR A 107 -24.39 3.66 -3.49
N TYR A 108 -24.77 4.88 -3.10
CA TYR A 108 -26.17 5.33 -3.02
C TYR A 108 -26.24 6.80 -3.45
N ASN A 109 -27.19 7.14 -4.29
CA ASN A 109 -27.41 8.51 -4.81
C ASN A 109 -26.12 9.18 -5.35
N TRP A 110 -25.35 8.46 -6.17
CA TRP A 110 -24.09 8.93 -6.76
C TRP A 110 -22.94 9.13 -5.77
N GLU A 111 -23.12 8.74 -4.51
CA GLU A 111 -22.08 8.80 -3.49
C GLU A 111 -21.57 7.40 -3.16
N VAL A 112 -20.25 7.28 -2.95
CA VAL A 112 -19.66 6.10 -2.34
C VAL A 112 -19.97 6.15 -0.85
N LYS A 113 -20.72 5.18 -0.36
CA LYS A 113 -21.12 5.09 1.05
C LYS A 113 -20.17 4.23 1.87
N ARG A 114 -19.61 3.20 1.29
CA ARG A 114 -18.60 2.35 1.94
C ARG A 114 -17.82 1.52 0.93
N ILE A 115 -16.63 1.11 1.35
CA ILE A 115 -15.79 0.13 0.67
C ILE A 115 -15.65 -1.09 1.57
N LEU A 116 -15.84 -2.27 1.00
CA LEU A 116 -15.72 -3.55 1.69
C LEU A 116 -14.72 -4.45 0.97
N PRO A 117 -14.04 -5.36 1.68
CA PRO A 117 -13.19 -6.33 1.06
C PRO A 117 -14.01 -7.30 0.19
N ARG A 118 -13.40 -7.75 -0.89
CA ARG A 118 -13.88 -8.87 -1.71
C ARG A 118 -12.85 -9.99 -1.62
N LEU A 119 -13.30 -11.20 -1.32
CA LEU A 119 -12.43 -12.35 -1.16
C LEU A 119 -11.56 -12.57 -2.39
N ASN A 120 -10.25 -12.58 -2.20
CA ASN A 120 -9.26 -13.03 -3.16
C ASN A 120 -8.07 -13.64 -2.42
N ASN A 121 -8.02 -14.97 -2.39
CA ASN A 121 -6.98 -15.71 -1.67
C ASN A 121 -5.57 -15.45 -2.18
N ASP A 122 -5.43 -15.05 -3.44
CA ASP A 122 -4.12 -14.79 -4.06
C ASP A 122 -3.57 -13.40 -3.70
N ILE A 123 -4.45 -12.44 -3.32
CA ILE A 123 -4.06 -11.05 -3.05
C ILE A 123 -4.31 -10.68 -1.59
N ASN A 124 -5.53 -10.30 -1.25
CA ASN A 124 -5.88 -9.69 0.04
C ASN A 124 -6.64 -10.61 0.99
N GLU A 125 -6.92 -11.86 0.62
CA GLU A 125 -7.83 -12.74 1.37
C GLU A 125 -9.19 -12.05 1.62
N GLU A 126 -9.59 -11.92 2.87
CA GLU A 126 -10.83 -11.26 3.30
C GLU A 126 -10.59 -9.87 3.90
N TRP A 127 -9.38 -9.33 3.77
CA TRP A 127 -8.95 -8.13 4.47
C TRP A 127 -8.69 -6.95 3.53
N ILE A 128 -8.85 -5.74 4.04
CA ILE A 128 -8.37 -4.50 3.42
C ILE A 128 -7.82 -3.55 4.48
N SER A 129 -6.95 -2.63 4.07
CA SER A 129 -6.45 -1.59 4.97
C SER A 129 -7.53 -0.57 5.31
N ASP A 130 -7.37 0.10 6.44
CA ASP A 130 -8.25 1.19 6.84
C ASP A 130 -8.15 2.37 5.86
N LYS A 131 -6.98 2.60 5.28
CA LYS A 131 -6.77 3.56 4.20
C LYS A 131 -7.65 3.24 2.99
N THR A 132 -7.64 2.01 2.49
CA THR A 132 -8.50 1.53 1.41
C THR A 132 -9.97 1.73 1.73
N ARG A 133 -10.37 1.41 2.96
CA ARG A 133 -11.77 1.46 3.40
C ARG A 133 -12.34 2.86 3.48
N TYR A 134 -11.56 3.85 3.92
CA TYR A 134 -12.05 5.19 4.27
C TYR A 134 -11.56 6.31 3.37
N SER A 135 -10.63 6.07 2.45
CA SER A 135 -10.15 7.10 1.51
C SER A 135 -11.25 7.65 0.59
N CYS A 136 -12.36 6.91 0.43
CA CYS A 136 -13.51 7.36 -0.35
C CYS A 136 -14.18 8.64 0.17
N ASP A 137 -13.97 9.00 1.44
CA ASP A 137 -14.48 10.25 2.01
C ASP A 137 -14.01 11.50 1.26
N GLY A 138 -12.82 11.44 0.65
CA GLY A 138 -12.26 12.54 -0.14
C GLY A 138 -12.89 12.73 -1.52
N LEU A 139 -13.70 11.79 -2.01
CA LEU A 139 -14.23 11.84 -3.38
C LEU A 139 -15.20 13.01 -3.62
N LEU A 140 -15.94 13.44 -2.60
CA LEU A 140 -16.94 14.51 -2.69
C LEU A 140 -16.58 15.76 -1.89
N LYS A 141 -15.59 15.70 -1.01
CA LYS A 141 -15.21 16.81 -0.14
C LYS A 141 -14.09 17.63 -0.76
N GLN A 142 -14.26 18.96 -0.75
CA GLN A 142 -13.25 19.92 -1.21
C GLN A 142 -12.77 19.69 -2.66
N ARG A 143 -13.66 19.21 -3.53
CA ARG A 143 -13.37 18.99 -4.95
C ARG A 143 -13.60 20.26 -5.76
N LEU A 144 -12.70 20.54 -6.69
CA LEU A 144 -12.90 21.59 -7.68
C LEU A 144 -13.88 21.06 -8.74
N ASP A 145 -15.00 21.74 -8.88
CA ASP A 145 -16.09 21.41 -9.82
C ASP A 145 -16.11 22.30 -11.06
N VAL A 146 -15.50 23.46 -10.97
CA VAL A 146 -15.41 24.46 -12.03
C VAL A 146 -14.00 25.08 -12.07
N PRO A 147 -13.58 25.65 -13.21
CA PRO A 147 -12.32 26.39 -13.25
C PRO A 147 -12.40 27.68 -12.45
N TYR A 148 -11.25 28.10 -11.96
CA TYR A 148 -11.07 29.36 -11.24
C TYR A 148 -10.00 30.22 -11.93
N ILE A 149 -10.30 31.51 -12.12
CA ILE A 149 -9.37 32.48 -12.68
C ILE A 149 -9.05 33.51 -11.61
N LYS A 150 -7.79 33.90 -11.53
CA LYS A 150 -7.33 34.94 -10.62
C LYS A 150 -7.59 36.31 -11.26
N LYS A 151 -8.55 37.04 -10.71
CA LYS A 151 -8.85 38.45 -11.05
C LYS A 151 -8.64 39.30 -9.79
N GLU A 152 -7.93 40.41 -9.90
CA GLU A 152 -7.66 41.32 -8.77
C GLU A 152 -7.12 40.62 -7.51
N ASN A 153 -6.19 39.71 -7.69
CA ASN A 153 -5.60 38.89 -6.62
C ASN A 153 -6.57 37.92 -5.91
N LYS A 154 -7.80 37.77 -6.37
CA LYS A 154 -8.78 36.79 -5.83
C LYS A 154 -9.14 35.73 -6.86
N LEU A 155 -9.28 34.49 -6.40
CA LEU A 155 -9.79 33.41 -7.24
C LEU A 155 -11.29 33.56 -7.40
N GLN A 156 -11.76 33.63 -8.66
CA GLN A 156 -13.17 33.74 -9.03
C GLN A 156 -13.56 32.55 -9.89
N LYS A 157 -14.76 32.02 -9.71
CA LYS A 157 -15.35 30.98 -10.56
C LYS A 157 -15.44 31.49 -11.99
N SER A 158 -15.11 30.62 -12.96
CA SER A 158 -15.17 30.92 -14.38
C SER A 158 -15.76 29.72 -15.14
N ASN A 159 -16.02 29.89 -16.41
CA ASN A 159 -16.36 28.79 -17.31
C ASN A 159 -15.09 28.27 -18.01
N TRP A 160 -15.24 27.11 -18.66
CA TRP A 160 -14.11 26.45 -19.33
C TRP A 160 -13.59 27.25 -20.52
N ASP A 161 -14.46 27.92 -21.28
CA ASP A 161 -14.06 28.69 -22.46
C ASP A 161 -13.18 29.88 -22.07
N GLU A 162 -13.61 30.65 -21.08
CA GLU A 162 -12.83 31.79 -20.55
C GLU A 162 -11.48 31.32 -19.97
N ALA A 163 -11.49 30.21 -19.24
CA ALA A 163 -10.26 29.64 -18.64
C ALA A 163 -9.27 29.16 -19.69
N LEU A 164 -9.76 28.49 -20.74
CA LEU A 164 -8.92 27.98 -21.82
C LEU A 164 -8.39 29.10 -22.70
N ASP A 165 -9.21 30.11 -23.01
CA ASP A 165 -8.76 31.28 -23.78
C ASP A 165 -7.65 32.04 -23.05
N LEU A 166 -7.79 32.22 -21.74
CA LEU A 166 -6.74 32.82 -20.93
C LEU A 166 -5.46 31.99 -20.93
N LEU A 167 -5.59 30.66 -20.79
CA LEU A 167 -4.46 29.74 -20.84
C LEU A 167 -3.74 29.80 -22.19
N ILE A 168 -4.48 29.74 -23.30
CA ILE A 168 -3.93 29.82 -24.66
C ILE A 168 -3.21 31.15 -24.87
N LYS A 169 -3.80 32.26 -24.41
CA LYS A 169 -3.16 33.56 -24.48
C LYS A 169 -1.83 33.57 -23.73
N LYS A 170 -1.80 33.03 -22.51
CA LYS A 170 -0.57 32.94 -21.70
C LYS A 170 0.50 32.06 -22.32
N ILE A 171 0.13 30.91 -22.86
CA ILE A 171 1.07 30.01 -23.59
C ILE A 171 1.69 30.72 -24.80
N LYS A 172 0.94 31.56 -25.52
CA LYS A 172 1.45 32.28 -26.67
C LYS A 172 2.37 33.47 -26.31
N GLU A 173 2.26 34.00 -25.10
CA GLU A 173 3.07 35.12 -24.59
C GLU A 173 4.46 34.66 -24.12
N VAL A 174 4.65 33.37 -23.84
CA VAL A 174 5.84 32.79 -23.18
C VAL A 174 6.62 31.91 -24.18
N GLN A 175 7.94 31.86 -24.05
CA GLN A 175 8.77 30.99 -24.88
C GLN A 175 8.56 29.52 -24.49
N PRO A 176 8.59 28.58 -25.45
CA PRO A 176 8.36 27.16 -25.17
C PRO A 176 9.28 26.56 -24.09
N ASN A 177 10.52 26.99 -24.01
CA ASN A 177 11.50 26.52 -23.02
C ASN A 177 11.22 27.04 -21.59
N GLU A 178 10.37 28.04 -21.43
CA GLU A 178 9.93 28.59 -20.13
C GLU A 178 8.65 27.93 -19.64
N ILE A 179 8.03 27.07 -20.45
CA ILE A 179 6.82 26.32 -20.09
C ILE A 179 7.22 24.95 -19.61
N ALA A 180 6.87 24.62 -18.36
CA ALA A 180 7.04 23.30 -17.79
C ALA A 180 5.69 22.69 -17.46
N GLY A 181 5.58 21.38 -17.60
CA GLY A 181 4.42 20.59 -17.23
C GLY A 181 4.76 19.52 -16.23
N HIS A 182 3.93 19.41 -15.21
CA HIS A 182 4.02 18.36 -14.22
C HIS A 182 2.66 17.67 -14.08
N ILE A 183 2.67 16.33 -14.09
CA ILE A 183 1.49 15.50 -13.86
C ILE A 183 1.75 14.56 -12.70
N GLY A 184 0.71 14.29 -11.92
CA GLY A 184 0.82 13.39 -10.77
C GLY A 184 0.74 11.92 -11.17
N ASP A 185 1.13 11.05 -10.25
CA ASP A 185 1.24 9.60 -10.48
C ASP A 185 -0.11 8.89 -10.66
N MET A 186 -1.18 9.49 -10.15
CA MET A 186 -2.54 8.93 -10.21
C MET A 186 -3.29 9.25 -11.50
N ILE A 187 -2.60 9.80 -12.50
CA ILE A 187 -3.20 10.10 -13.80
C ILE A 187 -3.38 8.81 -14.63
N ASN A 188 -4.46 8.73 -15.38
CA ASN A 188 -4.65 7.63 -16.33
C ASN A 188 -3.77 7.81 -17.60
N MET A 189 -3.52 6.72 -18.30
CA MET A 189 -2.63 6.68 -19.46
C MET A 189 -3.12 7.60 -20.59
N GLU A 190 -4.43 7.72 -20.80
CA GLU A 190 -5.04 8.55 -21.85
C GLU A 190 -4.75 10.03 -21.60
N ASN A 191 -4.89 10.50 -20.35
CA ASN A 191 -4.60 11.87 -19.99
C ASN A 191 -3.09 12.15 -20.06
N ALA A 192 -2.25 11.21 -19.64
CA ALA A 192 -0.79 11.32 -19.77
C ALA A 192 -0.36 11.48 -21.23
N LEU A 193 -0.96 10.66 -22.14
CA LEU A 193 -0.72 10.76 -23.58
C LEU A 193 -1.22 12.09 -24.14
N GLY A 194 -2.40 12.54 -23.74
CA GLY A 194 -2.96 13.84 -24.13
C GLY A 194 -2.05 14.99 -23.73
N PHE A 195 -1.56 14.95 -22.49
CA PHE A 195 -0.63 15.94 -21.97
C PHE A 195 0.70 15.97 -22.74
N LYS A 196 1.28 14.81 -23.04
CA LYS A 196 2.48 14.70 -23.89
C LYS A 196 2.24 15.29 -25.28
N LYS A 197 1.10 15.00 -25.91
CA LYS A 197 0.73 15.57 -27.22
C LYS A 197 0.62 17.09 -27.18
N LEU A 198 0.00 17.65 -26.13
CA LEU A 198 -0.11 19.08 -25.92
C LEU A 198 1.28 19.73 -25.86
N PHE A 199 2.21 19.16 -25.07
CA PHE A 199 3.57 19.71 -24.95
C PHE A 199 4.38 19.59 -26.24
N ASN A 200 4.17 18.53 -27.03
CA ASN A 200 4.76 18.43 -28.37
C ASN A 200 4.26 19.55 -29.31
N LEU A 201 2.95 19.92 -29.22
CA LEU A 201 2.40 21.04 -29.99
C LEU A 201 2.96 22.39 -29.54
N ILE A 202 3.16 22.58 -28.24
CA ILE A 202 3.80 23.77 -27.67
C ILE A 202 5.30 23.82 -28.00
N LYS A 203 5.91 22.70 -28.39
CA LYS A 203 7.35 22.51 -28.61
C LYS A 203 8.17 22.69 -27.33
N SER A 204 7.64 22.33 -26.18
CA SER A 204 8.35 22.28 -24.92
C SER A 204 8.71 20.83 -24.56
N ASN A 205 9.96 20.61 -24.12
CA ASN A 205 10.45 19.32 -23.62
C ASN A 205 10.45 19.23 -22.09
N ASN A 206 10.00 20.28 -21.41
CA ASN A 206 10.03 20.37 -19.95
C ASN A 206 8.81 19.65 -19.36
N LEU A 207 8.79 18.33 -19.49
CA LEU A 207 7.77 17.47 -18.92
C LEU A 207 8.34 16.64 -17.78
N GLU A 208 7.64 16.62 -16.65
CA GLU A 208 7.95 15.73 -15.54
C GLU A 208 6.67 15.10 -14.99
N PHE A 209 6.78 13.83 -14.61
CA PHE A 209 5.68 13.07 -14.00
C PHE A 209 6.11 12.41 -12.69
N ARG A 210 7.40 12.40 -12.40
CA ARG A 210 7.96 11.83 -11.18
C ARG A 210 7.94 12.87 -10.08
N GLU A 211 7.38 12.54 -8.95
CA GLU A 211 7.48 13.38 -7.76
C GLU A 211 8.86 13.31 -7.14
N LYS A 212 9.50 12.14 -7.28
CA LYS A 212 10.81 11.83 -6.75
C LYS A 212 11.70 11.21 -7.82
N LYS A 213 12.99 11.37 -7.67
CA LYS A 213 13.96 10.79 -8.57
C LYS A 213 14.26 9.35 -8.14
N PHE A 214 13.84 8.39 -8.96
CA PHE A 214 14.19 6.99 -8.78
C PHE A 214 15.25 6.54 -9.75
N TYR A 215 16.19 5.75 -9.24
CA TYR A 215 17.21 5.10 -10.06
C TYR A 215 16.76 3.69 -10.45
N ILE A 216 15.73 3.60 -11.28
CA ILE A 216 15.20 2.33 -11.78
C ILE A 216 15.50 2.22 -13.27
N ASN A 217 16.05 1.08 -13.71
CA ASN A 217 16.10 0.75 -15.12
C ASN A 217 14.73 0.22 -15.57
N SER A 218 13.96 1.08 -16.22
CA SER A 218 12.61 0.75 -16.71
C SER A 218 12.58 -0.06 -18.02
N SER A 219 13.74 -0.39 -18.60
CA SER A 219 13.80 -1.18 -19.83
C SER A 219 13.35 -2.64 -19.62
N GLU A 220 13.52 -3.16 -18.42
CA GLU A 220 13.15 -4.53 -18.06
C GLU A 220 12.02 -4.55 -17.03
N LYS A 221 10.94 -5.28 -17.35
CA LYS A 221 9.76 -5.40 -16.47
C LYS A 221 10.09 -5.99 -15.11
N ILE A 222 11.07 -6.89 -15.04
CA ILE A 222 11.49 -7.53 -13.79
C ILE A 222 11.90 -6.51 -12.73
N ASN A 223 12.30 -5.32 -13.14
CA ASN A 223 12.80 -4.30 -12.25
C ASN A 223 11.72 -3.51 -11.51
N TYR A 224 10.45 -3.58 -11.92
CA TYR A 224 9.36 -2.82 -11.32
C TYR A 224 8.05 -3.61 -11.15
N ILE A 225 8.08 -4.92 -11.42
CA ILE A 225 6.95 -5.80 -11.18
C ILE A 225 7.27 -6.73 -10.02
N PHE A 226 6.26 -6.98 -9.17
CA PHE A 226 6.35 -7.97 -8.11
C PHE A 226 6.50 -9.38 -8.71
N ASN A 227 7.72 -9.94 -8.69
CA ASN A 227 8.06 -11.18 -9.40
C ASN A 227 7.52 -12.44 -8.73
N SER A 228 7.35 -12.44 -7.40
CA SER A 228 6.55 -13.46 -6.72
C SER A 228 5.09 -13.09 -6.83
N SER A 229 4.19 -14.06 -6.82
CA SER A 229 2.80 -13.76 -6.51
C SER A 229 2.70 -13.29 -5.05
N ILE A 230 1.65 -12.51 -4.70
CA ILE A 230 1.45 -12.06 -3.32
C ILE A 230 1.29 -13.26 -2.38
N ASN A 231 0.55 -14.29 -2.78
CA ASN A 231 0.45 -15.55 -2.04
C ASN A 231 1.76 -16.34 -2.01
N GLY A 232 2.66 -16.14 -2.99
CA GLY A 232 3.98 -16.78 -3.03
C GLY A 232 4.88 -16.39 -1.85
N ILE A 233 4.59 -15.29 -1.15
CA ILE A 233 5.29 -14.90 0.07
C ILE A 233 5.18 -15.98 1.15
N GLU A 234 4.04 -16.66 1.22
CA GLU A 234 3.82 -17.73 2.19
C GLU A 234 4.68 -18.98 1.91
N GLN A 235 5.22 -19.11 0.70
CA GLN A 235 6.10 -20.20 0.30
C GLN A 235 7.59 -19.85 0.40
N SER A 236 7.91 -18.63 0.85
CA SER A 236 9.29 -18.20 1.02
C SER A 236 9.95 -18.92 2.19
N ASP A 237 11.26 -19.09 2.11
CA ASP A 237 12.10 -19.65 3.16
C ASP A 237 13.09 -18.63 3.73
N LEU A 238 13.17 -17.44 3.14
CA LEU A 238 13.91 -16.28 3.62
C LEU A 238 13.31 -15.01 3.06
N ILE A 239 13.18 -13.96 3.90
CA ILE A 239 12.74 -12.64 3.47
C ILE A 239 13.80 -11.61 3.88
N LEU A 240 14.22 -10.77 2.93
CA LEU A 240 15.10 -9.63 3.17
C LEU A 240 14.39 -8.33 2.81
N LEU A 241 14.26 -7.44 3.79
CA LEU A 241 13.71 -6.10 3.62
C LEU A 241 14.85 -5.09 3.48
N ILE A 242 14.80 -4.21 2.50
CA ILE A 242 15.82 -3.18 2.27
C ILE A 242 15.14 -1.81 2.21
N GLY A 243 15.32 -1.00 3.25
CA GLY A 243 14.82 0.36 3.34
C GLY A 243 13.31 0.48 3.09
N THR A 244 12.52 -0.42 3.64
CA THR A 244 11.05 -0.43 3.51
C THR A 244 10.40 -0.72 4.85
N ASN A 245 9.25 -0.09 5.09
CA ASN A 245 8.32 -0.44 6.15
C ASN A 245 7.02 -0.99 5.53
N PRO A 246 6.93 -2.30 5.28
CA PRO A 246 5.76 -2.88 4.62
C PRO A 246 4.47 -2.72 5.43
N ARG A 247 4.53 -2.51 6.75
CA ARG A 247 3.35 -2.26 7.57
C ARG A 247 2.63 -0.98 7.17
N HIS A 248 3.39 0.10 6.94
CA HIS A 248 2.81 1.40 6.57
C HIS A 248 2.70 1.59 5.06
N GLU A 249 3.64 1.04 4.30
CA GLU A 249 3.69 1.20 2.85
C GLU A 249 2.71 0.25 2.13
N ALA A 250 2.57 -0.99 2.60
CA ALA A 250 1.72 -2.02 2.01
C ALA A 250 1.17 -2.97 3.08
N SER A 251 0.22 -2.50 3.87
CA SER A 251 -0.29 -3.24 5.05
C SER A 251 -0.79 -4.65 4.72
N MET A 252 -1.38 -4.85 3.55
CA MET A 252 -1.80 -6.18 3.10
C MET A 252 -0.62 -7.11 2.80
N LEU A 253 0.47 -6.57 2.25
CA LEU A 253 1.71 -7.32 2.07
C LEU A 253 2.32 -7.69 3.43
N ASN A 254 2.33 -6.74 4.37
CA ASN A 254 2.81 -6.98 5.73
C ASN A 254 2.03 -8.10 6.42
N ALA A 255 0.70 -8.14 6.24
CA ALA A 255 -0.13 -9.23 6.75
C ALA A 255 0.28 -10.61 6.17
N ARG A 256 0.64 -10.67 4.88
CA ARG A 256 1.15 -11.89 4.24
C ARG A 256 2.53 -12.29 4.78
N ILE A 257 3.44 -11.34 4.96
CA ILE A 257 4.76 -11.60 5.56
C ILE A 257 4.59 -12.11 6.99
N ARG A 258 3.71 -11.45 7.77
CA ARG A 258 3.37 -11.91 9.12
C ARG A 258 2.81 -13.35 9.11
N LYS A 259 1.93 -13.67 8.18
CA LYS A 259 1.38 -15.03 8.04
C LYS A 259 2.48 -16.05 7.78
N ALA A 260 3.42 -15.76 6.86
CA ALA A 260 4.60 -16.60 6.60
C ALA A 260 5.48 -16.76 7.85
N PHE A 261 5.71 -15.69 8.60
CA PHE A 261 6.46 -15.73 9.85
C PHE A 261 5.76 -16.60 10.91
N VAL A 262 4.47 -16.40 11.14
CA VAL A 262 3.73 -17.11 12.20
C VAL A 262 3.57 -18.60 11.87
N GLN A 263 3.21 -18.93 10.63
CA GLN A 263 2.91 -20.29 10.21
C GLN A 263 4.17 -21.11 9.90
N ASN A 264 5.10 -20.53 9.13
CA ASN A 264 6.26 -21.25 8.60
C ASN A 264 7.58 -20.87 9.28
N LYS A 265 7.55 -19.93 10.24
CA LYS A 265 8.75 -19.43 10.94
C LYS A 265 9.83 -18.92 9.98
N VAL A 266 9.43 -18.30 8.89
CA VAL A 266 10.34 -17.77 7.88
C VAL A 266 11.27 -16.73 8.53
N PRO A 267 12.60 -16.86 8.41
CA PRO A 267 13.53 -15.88 8.93
C PRO A 267 13.45 -14.58 8.11
N ILE A 268 13.31 -13.45 8.83
CA ILE A 268 13.18 -12.13 8.22
C ILE A 268 14.40 -11.29 8.62
N PHE A 269 15.05 -10.72 7.63
CA PHE A 269 16.20 -9.84 7.79
C PHE A 269 15.89 -8.45 7.26
N SER A 270 16.55 -7.43 7.83
CA SER A 270 16.40 -6.05 7.35
C SER A 270 17.76 -5.37 7.20
N ILE A 271 17.87 -4.55 6.16
CA ILE A 271 18.89 -3.52 6.01
C ILE A 271 18.18 -2.18 6.15
N GLY A 272 18.54 -1.45 7.20
CA GLY A 272 17.78 -0.34 7.75
C GLY A 272 16.79 -0.80 8.81
N ASP A 273 16.35 0.12 9.66
CA ASP A 273 15.35 -0.14 10.70
C ASP A 273 13.94 0.17 10.18
N PRO A 274 13.10 -0.85 9.93
CA PRO A 274 11.71 -0.63 9.48
C PRO A 274 10.76 -0.28 10.65
N GLY A 275 11.20 -0.31 11.91
CA GLY A 275 10.35 -0.11 13.09
C GLY A 275 9.47 -1.32 13.41
N ASP A 276 8.33 -1.09 14.05
CA ASP A 276 7.42 -2.18 14.43
C ASP A 276 6.66 -2.75 13.23
N LEU A 277 6.99 -3.98 12.85
CA LEU A 277 6.35 -4.74 11.76
C LEU A 277 5.31 -5.75 12.24
N THR A 278 5.08 -5.86 13.55
CA THR A 278 4.19 -6.85 14.19
C THR A 278 4.72 -8.29 14.21
N TYR A 279 5.97 -8.52 13.81
CA TYR A 279 6.69 -9.79 13.87
C TYR A 279 8.19 -9.54 14.08
N ASP A 280 8.90 -10.57 14.54
CA ASP A 280 10.33 -10.47 14.81
C ASP A 280 11.14 -10.52 13.51
N TYR A 281 12.15 -9.69 13.42
CA TYR A 281 13.12 -9.63 12.34
C TYR A 281 14.51 -9.30 12.88
N LYS A 282 15.54 -9.55 12.08
CA LYS A 282 16.93 -9.24 12.45
C LYS A 282 17.49 -8.14 11.57
N ILE A 283 17.85 -7.01 12.17
CA ILE A 283 18.59 -5.95 11.48
C ILE A 283 20.02 -6.44 11.26
N ILE A 284 20.48 -6.41 10.01
CA ILE A 284 21.85 -6.79 9.63
C ILE A 284 22.76 -5.57 9.66
N SER A 285 22.28 -4.46 9.09
CA SER A 285 23.02 -3.20 9.04
C SER A 285 22.04 -2.04 8.80
N ASP A 286 22.45 -0.85 9.19
CA ASP A 286 21.79 0.42 8.86
C ASP A 286 22.39 1.11 7.61
N LYS A 287 23.43 0.50 7.00
CA LYS A 287 24.18 1.07 5.89
C LYS A 287 24.01 0.24 4.60
N THR A 288 23.95 0.95 3.48
CA THR A 288 23.87 0.36 2.16
C THR A 288 25.12 -0.40 1.73
N ASP A 289 26.28 -0.17 2.38
CA ASP A 289 27.51 -0.90 2.11
C ASP A 289 27.40 -2.40 2.39
N GLU A 290 26.49 -2.80 3.27
CA GLU A 290 26.21 -4.23 3.51
C GLU A 290 25.70 -4.95 2.28
N ILE A 291 24.98 -4.26 1.41
CA ILE A 291 24.51 -4.81 0.12
C ILE A 291 25.71 -5.21 -0.74
N LYS A 292 26.78 -4.39 -0.77
CA LYS A 292 28.00 -4.74 -1.51
C LYS A 292 28.66 -5.99 -0.95
N LYS A 293 28.71 -6.14 0.37
CA LYS A 293 29.25 -7.34 1.03
C LYS A 293 28.40 -8.58 0.72
N ILE A 294 27.08 -8.43 0.68
CA ILE A 294 26.17 -9.53 0.29
C ILE A 294 26.48 -9.96 -1.14
N VAL A 295 26.61 -9.01 -2.06
CA VAL A 295 26.94 -9.26 -3.49
C VAL A 295 28.30 -9.94 -3.66
N ASN A 296 29.28 -9.53 -2.87
CA ASN A 296 30.64 -10.07 -2.93
C ASN A 296 30.81 -11.39 -2.17
N ASN A 297 29.73 -11.93 -1.58
CA ASN A 297 29.74 -13.11 -0.71
C ASN A 297 30.64 -12.94 0.55
N GLU A 298 30.75 -11.72 1.07
CA GLU A 298 31.52 -11.38 2.27
C GLU A 298 30.66 -11.33 3.54
N SER A 299 29.32 -11.47 3.39
CA SER A 299 28.37 -11.44 4.50
C SER A 299 27.88 -12.84 4.86
N GLU A 300 27.60 -13.09 6.16
CA GLU A 300 26.94 -14.32 6.58
C GLU A 300 25.56 -14.52 5.91
N LEU A 301 24.90 -13.42 5.60
CA LEU A 301 23.59 -13.45 4.93
C LEU A 301 23.70 -13.96 3.50
N SER A 302 24.83 -13.74 2.82
CA SER A 302 25.06 -14.23 1.45
C SER A 302 24.89 -15.75 1.35
N ASN A 303 25.50 -16.49 2.29
CA ASN A 303 25.40 -17.95 2.34
C ASN A 303 23.96 -18.41 2.60
N LYS A 304 23.22 -17.68 3.44
CA LYS A 304 21.81 -18.00 3.73
C LYS A 304 20.93 -17.76 2.50
N ILE A 305 21.13 -16.65 1.79
CA ILE A 305 20.39 -16.33 0.55
C ILE A 305 20.70 -17.38 -0.52
N LEU A 306 21.96 -17.74 -0.70
CA LEU A 306 22.39 -18.74 -1.71
C LEU A 306 21.88 -20.16 -1.40
N SER A 307 21.74 -20.52 -0.12
CA SER A 307 21.20 -21.83 0.29
C SER A 307 19.69 -21.89 0.32
N ALA A 308 19.00 -20.75 0.30
CA ALA A 308 17.56 -20.67 0.31
C ALA A 308 16.97 -21.11 -1.04
N LYS A 309 15.85 -21.84 -1.00
CA LYS A 309 15.16 -22.31 -2.22
C LYS A 309 14.26 -21.25 -2.82
N ASN A 310 13.59 -20.47 -1.95
CA ASN A 310 12.63 -19.44 -2.34
C ASN A 310 12.88 -18.13 -1.56
N PRO A 311 14.07 -17.52 -1.67
CA PRO A 311 14.32 -16.25 -0.99
C PRO A 311 13.55 -15.11 -1.67
N ILE A 312 13.05 -14.17 -0.86
CA ILE A 312 12.38 -12.95 -1.32
C ILE A 312 13.16 -11.74 -0.83
N ILE A 313 13.43 -10.80 -1.74
CA ILE A 313 14.02 -9.51 -1.41
C ILE A 313 13.03 -8.42 -1.76
N ILE A 314 12.68 -7.58 -0.77
CA ILE A 314 11.77 -6.46 -0.93
C ILE A 314 12.56 -5.17 -0.76
N ILE A 315 12.57 -4.34 -1.80
CA ILE A 315 13.30 -3.08 -1.82
C ILE A 315 12.29 -1.93 -1.74
N GLY A 316 12.45 -1.07 -0.76
CA GLY A 316 11.60 0.10 -0.57
C GLY A 316 11.99 1.28 -1.46
N GLU A 317 11.04 2.17 -1.64
CA GLU A 317 11.19 3.38 -2.43
C GLU A 317 12.30 4.29 -1.89
N SER A 318 12.40 4.42 -0.57
CA SER A 318 13.37 5.29 0.09
C SER A 318 14.82 5.02 -0.30
N VAL A 319 15.14 3.76 -0.59
CA VAL A 319 16.49 3.35 -1.01
C VAL A 319 16.73 3.69 -2.48
N LEU A 320 15.70 3.64 -3.30
CA LEU A 320 15.79 3.95 -4.73
C LEU A 320 15.93 5.45 -5.00
N GLU A 321 15.58 6.30 -4.03
CA GLU A 321 15.81 7.76 -4.10
C GLU A 321 17.28 8.14 -3.92
N LEU A 322 18.07 7.31 -3.26
CA LEU A 322 19.48 7.55 -3.02
C LEU A 322 20.31 7.39 -4.31
N GLU A 323 21.41 8.14 -4.44
CA GLU A 323 22.33 7.96 -5.57
C GLU A 323 22.89 6.54 -5.66
N SER A 324 23.03 5.86 -4.53
CA SER A 324 23.39 4.44 -4.47
C SER A 324 22.28 3.51 -4.98
N GLY A 325 21.04 3.99 -5.11
CA GLY A 325 19.90 3.21 -5.59
C GLY A 325 20.16 2.53 -6.93
N LYS A 326 20.87 3.20 -7.84
CA LYS A 326 21.30 2.62 -9.13
C LYS A 326 22.14 1.35 -9.01
N TYR A 327 22.82 1.13 -7.88
CA TYR A 327 23.64 -0.06 -7.61
C TYR A 327 22.86 -1.10 -6.81
N ILE A 328 21.83 -0.68 -6.08
CA ILE A 328 20.99 -1.54 -5.28
C ILE A 328 19.99 -2.27 -6.18
N PHE A 329 19.66 -1.64 -7.29
CA PHE A 329 18.79 -2.19 -8.32
C PHE A 329 19.51 -3.29 -9.12
N LEU A 330 19.80 -4.40 -8.48
CA LEU A 330 20.83 -5.26 -8.97
C LEU A 330 20.36 -6.59 -9.48
N ILE A 331 20.31 -6.60 -10.69
CA ILE A 331 20.78 -7.69 -11.56
C ILE A 331 22.23 -8.14 -11.20
N GLU A 332 23.09 -7.28 -10.66
CA GLU A 332 24.44 -7.63 -10.23
C GLU A 332 24.51 -8.50 -8.96
N LEU A 333 23.54 -8.51 -8.10
CA LEU A 333 23.39 -9.54 -7.05
C LEU A 333 23.44 -10.95 -7.63
N PHE A 334 23.07 -11.11 -8.90
CA PHE A 334 22.94 -12.40 -9.58
C PHE A 334 23.94 -12.62 -10.73
N LYS A 335 24.71 -11.61 -11.13
CA LYS A 335 25.75 -11.79 -12.17
C LYS A 335 26.97 -12.58 -11.74
N LYS A 336 27.13 -12.88 -10.46
CA LYS A 336 28.18 -13.74 -9.91
C LYS A 336 27.67 -15.12 -9.45
N ALA A 337 26.54 -15.60 -9.96
CA ALA A 337 26.25 -17.02 -9.92
C ALA A 337 27.33 -17.79 -10.74
N PRO A 338 27.72 -19.00 -10.34
CA PRO A 338 28.81 -19.73 -10.99
C PRO A 338 28.59 -19.94 -12.48
N PRO A 339 29.67 -20.16 -13.27
CA PRO A 339 29.68 -20.12 -14.74
C PRO A 339 28.79 -21.19 -15.36
N PRO A 340 28.59 -21.11 -16.65
CA PRO A 340 27.37 -20.79 -17.38
C PRO A 340 26.42 -21.95 -17.38
N ILE A 341 25.28 -21.76 -16.76
CA ILE A 341 24.10 -22.59 -16.98
C ILE A 341 23.35 -21.97 -18.16
N ASP A 342 22.96 -22.81 -19.09
CA ASP A 342 22.27 -22.48 -20.33
C ASP A 342 21.09 -21.52 -20.08
N ILE A 343 20.90 -20.53 -20.97
CA ILE A 343 19.88 -19.47 -20.84
C ILE A 343 18.46 -20.03 -20.62
N THR A 344 18.21 -21.26 -21.09
CA THR A 344 16.97 -21.99 -20.83
C THR A 344 16.83 -22.45 -19.38
N GLU A 345 17.92 -22.65 -18.65
CA GLU A 345 17.90 -22.99 -17.22
C GLU A 345 17.88 -21.73 -16.32
N LEU A 346 18.22 -20.53 -16.83
CA LEU A 346 18.07 -19.28 -16.09
C LEU A 346 16.60 -19.00 -15.70
N TYR A 347 15.65 -19.53 -16.45
CA TYR A 347 14.23 -19.51 -16.08
C TYR A 347 13.90 -20.42 -14.90
N LEU A 348 14.70 -21.42 -14.62
CA LEU A 348 14.53 -22.37 -13.51
C LEU A 348 15.32 -21.96 -12.26
N PHE A 349 16.38 -21.16 -12.40
CA PHE A 349 17.18 -20.60 -11.30
C PHE A 349 16.61 -19.32 -10.69
N ASN A 350 15.42 -18.89 -11.09
CA ASN A 350 14.68 -17.78 -10.52
C ASN A 350 14.12 -18.07 -9.12
N SER A 351 14.87 -18.75 -8.27
CA SER A 351 14.49 -18.95 -6.89
C SER A 351 14.71 -17.72 -6.00
N ALA A 352 15.60 -16.82 -6.38
CA ALA A 352 15.72 -15.53 -5.71
C ALA A 352 14.89 -14.48 -6.49
N LYS A 353 13.71 -14.19 -5.97
CA LYS A 353 12.81 -13.23 -6.57
C LYS A 353 13.10 -11.86 -6.00
N VAL A 354 13.85 -11.06 -6.75
CA VAL A 354 14.04 -9.64 -6.40
C VAL A 354 12.75 -8.90 -6.69
N ILE A 355 12.20 -8.29 -5.68
CA ILE A 355 10.96 -7.53 -5.78
C ILE A 355 11.28 -6.08 -5.48
N SER A 356 11.17 -5.26 -6.48
CA SER A 356 11.15 -3.82 -6.35
C SER A 356 9.72 -3.37 -6.10
N PHE A 357 9.50 -2.68 -4.99
CA PHE A 357 8.25 -2.02 -4.70
C PHE A 357 8.41 -0.52 -4.92
N SER A 358 7.83 -0.01 -6.00
CA SER A 358 7.54 1.42 -6.11
C SER A 358 6.14 1.64 -5.52
N ILE A 359 6.08 1.86 -4.22
CA ILE A 359 4.83 2.21 -3.54
C ILE A 359 4.77 3.72 -3.48
N PHE A 360 3.90 4.28 -4.29
CA PHE A 360 3.56 5.69 -4.21
C PHE A 360 2.58 5.88 -3.07
N LEU A 361 3.08 6.34 -1.93
CA LEU A 361 2.27 6.76 -0.80
C LEU A 361 2.20 8.28 -0.78
N LYS A 362 1.01 8.79 -0.96
CA LYS A 362 0.56 10.07 -0.44
C LYS A 362 -0.54 9.88 0.57
#